data_16588400eba1a20de0899a8316413533
#
_entry.id   16588400eba1a20de0899a8316413533
#
_cell.length_a   1.000
_cell.length_b   1.000
_cell.length_c   1.000
_cell.angle_alpha   90.00
_cell.angle_beta   90.00
_cell.angle_gamma   90.00
#
_symmetry.space_group_name_H-M   'P 1'
#
loop_
_entity.id
_entity.type
_entity.pdbx_description
1 polymer ?
#
loop_
_entity_poly.entity_id
_entity_poly.type
_entity_poly.pdbx_seq_one_letter_code
_entity_poly.pdbx_strand_id
1 'polypeptide(L)'
;MFKTLGSALKNRELRKGLIITLLLLLVYRLGCFLPTPGLSADLYSDLSTNDATGLLSLLNTVTGSALSNAAIFALGVTPYINASIIVQLLAVAIPALERMSKEGEEGKHKINMVTKIVALILALAQGLGIVLGLGGDYIVPIFGEKLKWLTSAVVIVILMAGTCFTMWLGDKITEQGVGNGLSLIIFVGIIATAAQSIVNAIKNIQYNIGYLWELLGFLALVVLLFFLIAFIDMSERRITVQYTKQIKGNKMYGGQSSFIPMKINGSGVMPIIFASAIITFPSLILSLFGKGANSGGFAGWWFNYLGTGTVLYSILTALLILFFAYFYAQIQFNPADVSLNIQQHGGFIPGIRPGKPTMEYLKKVSNRITLFGAIFLAFLALVPSVLFSAVAVGSQGLLNSFTATGMLIVVSVAIEIRDQLEAQLMMKRHKNIL
;
A
#
# COMPACT_ATOMS: atom_id res chain seq x y z
N MET A 1 -21.54 1.39 5.48
CA MET A 1 -20.42 1.97 6.24
C MET A 1 -20.86 2.73 7.49
N PHE A 2 -21.70 3.76 7.41
CA PHE A 2 -22.16 4.54 8.59
C PHE A 2 -22.90 3.70 9.64
N LYS A 3 -23.79 2.77 9.21
CA LYS A 3 -24.49 1.85 10.13
C LYS A 3 -23.53 0.92 10.86
N THR A 4 -22.51 0.41 10.19
CA THR A 4 -21.50 -0.49 10.76
C THR A 4 -20.66 0.26 11.80
N LEU A 5 -20.18 1.47 11.46
CA LEU A 5 -19.47 2.36 12.38
C LEU A 5 -20.31 2.72 13.60
N GLY A 6 -21.59 3.09 13.41
CA GLY A 6 -22.51 3.37 14.52
C GLY A 6 -22.72 2.18 15.45
N SER A 7 -22.80 0.95 14.89
CA SER A 7 -22.90 -0.29 15.66
C SER A 7 -21.60 -0.63 16.39
N ALA A 8 -20.45 -0.38 15.77
CA ALA A 8 -19.13 -0.58 16.37
C ALA A 8 -18.88 0.35 17.56
N LEU A 9 -19.30 1.61 17.47
CA LEU A 9 -19.18 2.60 18.55
C LEU A 9 -20.05 2.26 19.77
N LYS A 10 -21.16 1.53 19.60
CA LYS A 10 -21.99 1.05 20.71
C LYS A 10 -21.34 -0.09 21.48
N ASN A 11 -20.45 -0.85 20.86
CA ASN A 11 -19.75 -1.95 21.52
C ASN A 11 -18.50 -1.44 22.25
N ARG A 12 -18.41 -1.67 23.57
CA ARG A 12 -17.33 -1.15 24.43
C ARG A 12 -15.94 -1.58 23.99
N GLU A 13 -15.76 -2.82 23.54
CA GLU A 13 -14.45 -3.34 23.15
C GLU A 13 -14.03 -2.78 21.78
N LEU A 14 -14.94 -2.76 20.78
CA LEU A 14 -14.65 -2.19 19.48
C LEU A 14 -14.38 -0.68 19.58
N ARG A 15 -15.12 0.02 20.44
CA ARG A 15 -14.87 1.44 20.73
C ARG A 15 -13.48 1.66 21.32
N LYS A 16 -13.02 0.81 22.26
CA LYS A 16 -11.66 0.89 22.80
C LYS A 16 -10.62 0.69 21.69
N GLY A 17 -10.78 -0.33 20.82
CA GLY A 17 -9.89 -0.57 19.70
C GLY A 17 -9.83 0.63 18.74
N LEU A 18 -10.98 1.22 18.38
CA LEU A 18 -11.03 2.42 17.52
C LEU A 18 -10.33 3.62 18.18
N ILE A 19 -10.54 3.85 19.48
CA ILE A 19 -9.88 4.95 20.20
C ILE A 19 -8.37 4.74 20.24
N ILE A 20 -7.89 3.52 20.51
CA ILE A 20 -6.45 3.20 20.50
C ILE A 20 -5.87 3.44 19.10
N THR A 21 -6.55 2.98 18.04
CA THR A 21 -6.12 3.22 16.67
C THR A 21 -5.98 4.71 16.37
N LEU A 22 -6.99 5.52 16.69
CA LEU A 22 -6.96 6.97 16.46
C LEU A 22 -5.84 7.65 17.26
N LEU A 23 -5.63 7.25 18.52
CA LEU A 23 -4.59 7.82 19.37
C LEU A 23 -3.18 7.49 18.83
N LEU A 24 -2.94 6.24 18.42
CA LEU A 24 -1.65 5.85 17.84
C LEU A 24 -1.39 6.52 16.49
N LEU A 25 -2.43 6.69 15.65
CA LEU A 25 -2.33 7.45 14.40
C LEU A 25 -2.05 8.93 14.64
N LEU A 26 -2.58 9.51 15.71
CA LEU A 26 -2.28 10.88 16.13
C LEU A 26 -0.80 11.00 16.56
N VAL A 27 -0.28 10.04 17.32
CA VAL A 27 1.15 9.99 17.69
C VAL A 27 2.03 9.93 16.44
N TYR A 28 1.67 9.07 15.47
CA TYR A 28 2.36 9.01 14.18
C TYR A 28 2.33 10.37 13.48
N ARG A 29 1.18 11.02 13.44
CA ARG A 29 1.04 12.31 12.76
C ARG A 29 1.86 13.42 13.43
N LEU A 30 1.92 13.46 14.75
CA LEU A 30 2.79 14.39 15.49
C LEU A 30 4.26 14.19 15.13
N GLY A 31 4.72 12.94 15.03
CA GLY A 31 6.11 12.63 14.65
C GLY A 31 6.46 13.05 13.21
N CYS A 32 5.48 13.18 12.31
CA CYS A 32 5.69 13.70 10.95
C CYS A 32 5.97 15.21 10.91
N PHE A 33 5.75 15.94 12.01
CA PHE A 33 6.05 17.37 12.14
C PHE A 33 7.28 17.65 13.01
N LEU A 34 7.82 16.65 13.71
CA LEU A 34 9.02 16.83 14.52
C LEU A 34 10.26 16.81 13.61
N PRO A 35 10.97 17.95 13.43
CA PRO A 35 12.12 17.99 12.55
C PRO A 35 13.29 17.16 13.12
N THR A 36 14.01 16.52 12.22
CA THR A 36 15.23 15.77 12.56
C THR A 36 16.37 16.76 12.85
N PRO A 37 17.00 16.71 14.04
CA PRO A 37 18.15 17.55 14.30
C PRO A 37 19.26 17.32 13.27
N GLY A 38 19.80 18.38 12.69
CA GLY A 38 20.85 18.32 11.68
C GLY A 38 20.38 18.27 10.23
N LEU A 39 19.06 18.29 9.96
CA LEU A 39 18.50 18.47 8.61
C LEU A 39 17.81 19.83 8.50
N SER A 40 18.01 20.51 7.35
CA SER A 40 17.31 21.75 7.03
C SER A 40 15.99 21.47 6.33
N ALA A 41 14.87 21.86 6.96
CA ALA A 41 13.54 21.68 6.40
C ALA A 41 13.29 22.53 5.15
N ASP A 42 13.83 23.76 5.12
CA ASP A 42 13.64 24.71 4.00
C ASP A 42 14.24 24.16 2.69
N LEU A 43 15.45 23.60 2.78
CA LEU A 43 16.12 23.01 1.62
C LEU A 43 15.46 21.73 1.14
N TYR A 44 14.87 20.95 2.06
CA TYR A 44 14.11 19.73 1.70
C TYR A 44 12.78 20.02 1.02
N SER A 45 12.12 21.12 1.38
CA SER A 45 10.89 21.55 0.72
C SER A 45 11.14 21.91 -0.75
N ASP A 46 12.25 22.57 -1.05
CA ASP A 46 12.65 22.95 -2.41
C ASP A 46 12.99 21.74 -3.28
N LEU A 47 13.63 20.71 -2.71
CA LEU A 47 13.91 19.46 -3.43
C LEU A 47 12.64 18.70 -3.79
N SER A 48 11.68 18.63 -2.87
CA SER A 48 10.43 17.90 -3.12
C SER A 48 9.56 18.57 -4.19
N THR A 49 9.71 19.89 -4.39
CA THR A 49 8.99 20.65 -5.42
C THR A 49 9.70 20.63 -6.78
N ASN A 50 11.02 20.51 -6.80
CA ASN A 50 11.86 20.56 -8.02
C ASN A 50 12.35 19.18 -8.49
N ASP A 51 11.88 18.08 -7.89
CA ASP A 51 12.30 16.73 -8.24
C ASP A 51 11.81 16.34 -9.64
N ALA A 52 12.71 16.39 -10.60
CA ALA A 52 12.47 15.97 -11.99
C ALA A 52 12.19 14.44 -12.09
N THR A 53 12.53 13.65 -11.08
CA THR A 53 12.35 12.19 -11.09
C THR A 53 11.02 11.75 -10.49
N GLY A 54 10.34 12.63 -9.76
CA GLY A 54 9.09 12.33 -9.03
C GLY A 54 9.23 11.29 -7.91
N LEU A 55 10.45 10.80 -7.64
CA LEU A 55 10.72 9.79 -6.63
C LEU A 55 10.49 10.34 -5.22
N LEU A 56 11.09 11.51 -4.92
CA LEU A 56 10.93 12.17 -3.62
C LEU A 56 9.48 12.60 -3.39
N SER A 57 8.79 13.02 -4.45
CA SER A 57 7.37 13.36 -4.42
C SER A 57 6.50 12.15 -4.05
N LEU A 58 6.77 10.96 -4.63
CA LEU A 58 6.07 9.73 -4.26
C LEU A 58 6.34 9.33 -2.80
N LEU A 59 7.60 9.36 -2.37
CA LEU A 59 7.97 9.09 -0.97
C LEU A 59 7.29 10.07 -0.02
N ASN A 60 7.27 11.35 -0.37
CA ASN A 60 6.64 12.40 0.42
C ASN A 60 5.12 12.18 0.55
N THR A 61 4.45 11.72 -0.50
CA THR A 61 3.02 11.40 -0.48
C THR A 61 2.72 10.24 0.46
N VAL A 62 3.49 9.16 0.40
CA VAL A 62 3.32 7.97 1.25
C VAL A 62 3.64 8.26 2.72
N THR A 63 4.66 9.10 2.99
CA THR A 63 5.06 9.48 4.35
C THR A 63 4.20 10.60 4.96
N GLY A 64 3.25 11.14 4.21
CA GLY A 64 2.37 12.19 4.71
C GLY A 64 3.04 13.54 4.90
N SER A 65 3.91 13.94 3.97
CA SER A 65 4.76 15.15 3.98
C SER A 65 5.87 15.14 5.05
N ALA A 66 6.15 13.99 5.69
CA ALA A 66 7.22 13.90 6.69
C ALA A 66 8.60 14.11 6.06
N LEU A 67 8.80 13.71 4.80
CA LEU A 67 10.05 13.91 4.08
C LEU A 67 10.30 15.41 3.81
N SER A 68 9.31 16.15 3.29
CA SER A 68 9.43 17.59 3.03
C SER A 68 9.63 18.41 4.30
N ASN A 69 9.11 17.92 5.44
CA ASN A 69 9.33 18.55 6.75
C ASN A 69 10.68 18.15 7.40
N ALA A 70 11.52 17.36 6.71
CA ALA A 70 12.73 16.76 7.28
C ALA A 70 12.48 16.11 8.65
N ALA A 71 11.31 15.46 8.82
CA ALA A 71 10.84 14.94 10.09
C ALA A 71 11.55 13.62 10.47
N ILE A 72 11.44 13.23 11.75
CA ILE A 72 11.99 11.97 12.28
C ILE A 72 11.40 10.77 11.51
N PHE A 73 10.15 10.86 11.06
CA PHE A 73 9.48 9.82 10.26
C PHE A 73 9.60 10.05 8.74
N ALA A 74 10.65 10.74 8.27
CA ALA A 74 10.86 11.02 6.85
C ALA A 74 10.92 9.75 5.97
N LEU A 75 11.49 8.66 6.46
CA LEU A 75 11.46 7.36 5.79
C LEU A 75 10.12 6.61 5.97
N GLY A 76 9.39 6.91 7.04
CA GLY A 76 8.09 6.32 7.37
C GLY A 76 8.09 4.79 7.35
N VAL A 77 7.10 4.21 6.69
CA VAL A 77 6.89 2.76 6.54
C VAL A 77 7.51 2.22 5.24
N THR A 78 8.04 3.09 4.38
CA THR A 78 8.55 2.72 3.04
C THR A 78 9.63 1.61 3.07
N PRO A 79 10.63 1.63 3.98
CA PRO A 79 11.61 0.55 4.07
C PRO A 79 10.97 -0.81 4.38
N TYR A 80 9.94 -0.81 5.23
CA TYR A 80 9.21 -2.03 5.57
C TYR A 80 8.39 -2.58 4.40
N ILE A 81 7.72 -1.70 3.63
CA ILE A 81 6.98 -2.11 2.43
C ILE A 81 7.94 -2.79 1.45
N ASN A 82 9.07 -2.15 1.15
CA ASN A 82 10.07 -2.70 0.25
C ASN A 82 10.65 -4.04 0.77
N ALA A 83 10.93 -4.13 2.08
CA ALA A 83 11.38 -5.36 2.71
C ALA A 83 10.33 -6.49 2.60
N SER A 84 9.07 -6.17 2.84
CA SER A 84 7.97 -7.14 2.71
C SER A 84 7.85 -7.70 1.30
N ILE A 85 8.00 -6.82 0.29
CA ILE A 85 8.03 -7.22 -1.12
C ILE A 85 9.19 -8.17 -1.39
N ILE A 86 10.40 -7.79 -0.99
CA ILE A 86 11.62 -8.60 -1.20
C ILE A 86 11.47 -9.96 -0.52
N VAL A 87 11.03 -9.99 0.74
CA VAL A 87 10.89 -11.26 1.49
C VAL A 87 9.80 -12.14 0.89
N GLN A 88 8.68 -11.58 0.42
CA GLN A 88 7.63 -12.34 -0.25
C GLN A 88 8.11 -12.96 -1.58
N LEU A 89 8.88 -12.21 -2.37
CA LEU A 89 9.49 -12.74 -3.60
C LEU A 89 10.53 -13.83 -3.29
N LEU A 90 11.37 -13.61 -2.27
CA LEU A 90 12.34 -14.60 -1.82
C LEU A 90 11.69 -15.86 -1.23
N ALA A 91 10.52 -15.73 -0.60
CA ALA A 91 9.77 -16.87 -0.08
C ALA A 91 9.27 -17.82 -1.18
N VAL A 92 9.10 -17.33 -2.41
CA VAL A 92 8.80 -18.19 -3.57
C VAL A 92 10.07 -18.80 -4.18
N ALA A 93 11.19 -18.07 -4.14
CA ALA A 93 12.45 -18.50 -4.75
C ALA A 93 13.30 -19.41 -3.85
N ILE A 94 13.24 -19.23 -2.52
CA ILE A 94 14.07 -19.93 -1.55
C ILE A 94 13.23 -20.98 -0.81
N PRO A 95 13.54 -22.31 -0.98
CA PRO A 95 12.74 -23.37 -0.35
C PRO A 95 12.67 -23.31 1.18
N ALA A 96 13.68 -22.74 1.84
CA ALA A 96 13.67 -22.55 3.28
C ALA A 96 12.59 -21.56 3.74
N LEU A 97 12.46 -20.43 3.04
CA LEU A 97 11.42 -19.43 3.32
C LEU A 97 10.03 -19.92 2.90
N GLU A 98 9.94 -20.71 1.82
CA GLU A 98 8.67 -21.34 1.41
C GLU A 98 8.14 -22.29 2.48
N ARG A 99 9.01 -23.11 3.08
CA ARG A 99 8.63 -24.00 4.21
C ARG A 99 8.13 -23.19 5.39
N MET A 100 8.86 -22.15 5.79
CA MET A 100 8.45 -21.25 6.87
C MET A 100 7.07 -20.61 6.58
N SER A 101 6.79 -20.23 5.33
CA SER A 101 5.49 -19.67 4.93
C SER A 101 4.34 -20.66 5.12
N LYS A 102 4.60 -21.97 5.02
CA LYS A 102 3.62 -23.05 5.16
C LYS A 102 3.46 -23.57 6.59
N GLU A 103 4.32 -23.18 7.53
CA GLU A 103 4.31 -23.61 8.95
C GLU A 103 3.18 -22.98 9.79
N GLY A 104 2.23 -22.27 9.19
CA GLY A 104 1.10 -21.66 9.90
C GLY A 104 1.47 -20.37 10.65
N GLU A 105 0.94 -20.16 11.85
CA GLU A 105 1.12 -18.90 12.60
C GLU A 105 2.58 -18.69 13.07
N GLU A 106 3.27 -19.76 13.48
CA GLU A 106 4.68 -19.67 13.90
C GLU A 106 5.59 -19.28 12.73
N GLY A 107 5.35 -19.86 11.57
CA GLY A 107 6.09 -19.52 10.35
C GLY A 107 5.84 -18.07 9.91
N LYS A 108 4.62 -17.59 9.98
CA LYS A 108 4.30 -16.18 9.70
C LYS A 108 5.04 -15.24 10.64
N HIS A 109 5.14 -15.58 11.93
CA HIS A 109 5.89 -14.78 12.90
C HIS A 109 7.39 -14.70 12.54
N LYS A 110 8.02 -15.84 12.14
CA LYS A 110 9.41 -15.90 11.69
C LYS A 110 9.63 -15.04 10.43
N ILE A 111 8.74 -15.15 9.44
CA ILE A 111 8.80 -14.33 8.22
C ILE A 111 8.68 -12.84 8.54
N ASN A 112 7.77 -12.47 9.43
CA ASN A 112 7.61 -11.08 9.84
C ASN A 112 8.88 -10.55 10.54
N MET A 113 9.56 -11.37 11.34
CA MET A 113 10.85 -11.02 11.95
C MET A 113 11.94 -10.80 10.89
N VAL A 114 12.05 -11.69 9.92
CA VAL A 114 13.00 -11.54 8.78
C VAL A 114 12.69 -10.26 8.02
N THR A 115 11.42 -9.98 7.74
CA THR A 115 10.99 -8.74 7.07
C THR A 115 11.43 -7.50 7.85
N LYS A 116 11.30 -7.49 9.17
CA LYS A 116 11.75 -6.36 10.01
C LYS A 116 13.26 -6.14 9.96
N ILE A 117 14.05 -7.24 9.96
CA ILE A 117 15.51 -7.13 9.85
C ILE A 117 15.89 -6.56 8.48
N VAL A 118 15.29 -7.07 7.40
CA VAL A 118 15.53 -6.55 6.05
C VAL A 118 15.09 -5.09 5.95
N ALA A 119 13.98 -4.71 6.58
CA ALA A 119 13.51 -3.32 6.64
C ALA A 119 14.51 -2.38 7.30
N LEU A 120 15.18 -2.82 8.37
CA LEU A 120 16.24 -2.03 9.03
C LEU A 120 17.45 -1.83 8.14
N ILE A 121 17.87 -2.86 7.41
CA ILE A 121 18.97 -2.78 6.45
C ILE A 121 18.61 -1.79 5.33
N LEU A 122 17.39 -1.86 4.81
CA LEU A 122 16.90 -0.93 3.79
C LEU A 122 16.75 0.50 4.34
N ALA A 123 16.31 0.67 5.59
CA ALA A 123 16.23 1.98 6.23
C ALA A 123 17.61 2.62 6.36
N LEU A 124 18.62 1.83 6.73
CA LEU A 124 20.01 2.29 6.75
C LEU A 124 20.49 2.70 5.36
N ALA A 125 20.24 1.87 4.34
CA ALA A 125 20.61 2.17 2.96
C ALA A 125 19.91 3.45 2.45
N GLN A 126 18.60 3.60 2.70
CA GLN A 126 17.84 4.79 2.31
C GLN A 126 18.28 6.04 3.10
N GLY A 127 18.58 5.92 4.39
CA GLY A 127 19.12 7.01 5.21
C GLY A 127 20.48 7.47 4.71
N LEU A 128 21.37 6.54 4.36
CA LEU A 128 22.64 6.85 3.69
C LEU A 128 22.39 7.57 2.35
N GLY A 129 21.41 7.10 1.56
CA GLY A 129 21.06 7.72 0.29
C GLY A 129 20.60 9.16 0.41
N ILE A 130 19.76 9.43 1.40
CA ILE A 130 19.30 10.79 1.68
C ILE A 130 20.46 11.69 2.08
N VAL A 131 21.32 11.21 2.98
CA VAL A 131 22.40 12.02 3.53
C VAL A 131 23.56 12.23 2.54
N LEU A 132 23.95 11.19 1.78
CA LEU A 132 25.07 11.25 0.85
C LEU A 132 24.64 11.67 -0.56
N GLY A 133 23.44 11.25 -1.00
CA GLY A 133 22.96 11.49 -2.36
C GLY A 133 22.49 12.92 -2.61
N LEU A 134 21.96 13.59 -1.59
CA LEU A 134 21.49 14.96 -1.68
C LEU A 134 22.60 16.01 -1.41
N GLY A 135 23.78 15.57 -1.00
CA GLY A 135 24.93 16.42 -0.74
C GLY A 135 24.96 17.05 0.65
N GLY A 136 26.16 17.46 1.06
CA GLY A 136 26.40 18.00 2.40
C GLY A 136 25.76 19.35 2.72
N ASP A 137 25.15 20.01 1.74
CA ASP A 137 24.57 21.36 1.88
C ASP A 137 23.25 21.36 2.67
N TYR A 138 22.57 20.22 2.76
CA TYR A 138 21.32 20.04 3.51
C TYR A 138 21.53 19.67 4.97
N ILE A 139 22.78 19.45 5.38
CA ILE A 139 23.14 19.07 6.73
C ILE A 139 23.61 20.32 7.47
N VAL A 140 22.84 20.72 8.48
CA VAL A 140 23.23 21.78 9.42
C VAL A 140 24.15 21.16 10.47
N PRO A 141 25.44 21.56 10.56
CA PRO A 141 26.37 20.94 11.48
C PRO A 141 26.00 21.27 12.92
N ILE A 142 25.59 20.26 13.70
CA ILE A 142 25.26 20.40 15.13
C ILE A 142 26.57 20.54 15.97
N PHE A 143 27.61 19.80 15.54
CA PHE A 143 28.89 19.69 16.26
C PHE A 143 30.02 20.53 15.64
N GLY A 144 29.66 21.51 14.78
CA GLY A 144 30.63 22.34 14.05
C GLY A 144 31.05 21.73 12.71
N GLU A 145 31.60 22.57 11.82
CA GLU A 145 31.91 22.19 10.44
C GLU A 145 32.91 21.03 10.30
N LYS A 146 33.86 20.90 11.23
CA LYS A 146 34.83 19.80 11.22
C LYS A 146 34.26 18.43 11.52
N LEU A 147 33.06 18.35 12.12
CA LEU A 147 32.40 17.13 12.54
C LEU A 147 31.08 16.89 11.77
N LYS A 148 30.97 17.39 10.52
CA LYS A 148 29.79 17.12 9.65
C LYS A 148 29.48 15.62 9.50
N TRP A 149 30.50 14.78 9.42
CA TRP A 149 30.33 13.32 9.33
C TRP A 149 29.61 12.75 10.55
N LEU A 150 29.87 13.28 11.76
CA LEU A 150 29.18 12.84 12.98
C LEU A 150 27.71 13.28 12.96
N THR A 151 27.42 14.50 12.49
CA THR A 151 26.04 14.97 12.28
C THR A 151 25.31 14.08 11.29
N SER A 152 25.95 13.70 10.18
CA SER A 152 25.40 12.77 9.19
C SER A 152 25.08 11.40 9.80
N ALA A 153 25.98 10.86 10.62
CA ALA A 153 25.77 9.59 11.30
C ALA A 153 24.59 9.65 12.29
N VAL A 154 24.48 10.75 13.05
CA VAL A 154 23.36 10.98 13.97
C VAL A 154 22.03 11.08 13.22
N VAL A 155 21.99 11.81 12.11
CA VAL A 155 20.78 11.90 11.25
C VAL A 155 20.34 10.52 10.77
N ILE A 156 21.26 9.70 10.26
CA ILE A 156 20.95 8.34 9.80
C ILE A 156 20.38 7.49 10.94
N VAL A 157 20.98 7.54 12.12
CA VAL A 157 20.50 6.79 13.30
C VAL A 157 19.09 7.26 13.71
N ILE A 158 18.81 8.57 13.68
CA ILE A 158 17.49 9.11 13.99
C ILE A 158 16.44 8.65 12.97
N LEU A 159 16.76 8.68 11.68
CA LEU A 159 15.86 8.20 10.63
C LEU A 159 15.57 6.70 10.76
N MET A 160 16.59 5.90 11.08
CA MET A 160 16.41 4.47 11.39
C MET A 160 15.52 4.25 12.62
N ALA A 161 15.77 4.99 13.70
CA ALA A 161 14.96 4.91 14.91
C ALA A 161 13.49 5.31 14.62
N GLY A 162 13.28 6.33 13.78
CA GLY A 162 11.96 6.72 13.29
C GLY A 162 11.26 5.59 12.55
N THR A 163 11.95 4.88 11.67
CA THR A 163 11.40 3.70 10.97
C THR A 163 11.06 2.57 11.94
N CYS A 164 11.93 2.26 12.92
CA CYS A 164 11.65 1.27 13.96
C CYS A 164 10.38 1.62 14.74
N PHE A 165 10.26 2.89 15.11
CA PHE A 165 9.11 3.36 15.88
C PHE A 165 7.81 3.31 15.05
N THR A 166 7.85 3.65 13.77
CA THR A 166 6.68 3.54 12.89
C THR A 166 6.26 2.09 12.66
N MET A 167 7.20 1.15 12.54
CA MET A 167 6.89 -0.29 12.50
C MET A 167 6.25 -0.75 13.80
N TRP A 168 6.79 -0.34 14.96
CA TRP A 168 6.23 -0.67 16.26
C TRP A 168 4.81 -0.10 16.43
N LEU A 169 4.55 1.15 15.99
CA LEU A 169 3.21 1.73 15.97
C LEU A 169 2.25 0.90 15.11
N GLY A 170 2.68 0.48 13.92
CA GLY A 170 1.89 -0.38 13.03
C GLY A 170 1.53 -1.73 13.68
N ASP A 171 2.50 -2.37 14.33
CA ASP A 171 2.25 -3.62 15.08
C ASP A 171 1.24 -3.40 16.21
N LYS A 172 1.39 -2.32 16.99
CA LYS A 172 0.47 -2.00 18.09
C LYS A 172 -0.94 -1.70 17.63
N ILE A 173 -1.10 -1.02 16.50
CA ILE A 173 -2.42 -0.81 15.90
C ILE A 173 -3.03 -2.15 15.46
N THR A 174 -2.25 -3.04 14.87
CA THR A 174 -2.72 -4.36 14.43
C THR A 174 -3.12 -5.25 15.61
N GLU A 175 -2.35 -5.24 16.72
CA GLU A 175 -2.62 -6.05 17.91
C GLU A 175 -3.81 -5.57 18.73
N GLN A 176 -3.93 -4.27 18.95
CA GLN A 176 -4.85 -3.68 19.92
C GLN A 176 -5.96 -2.82 19.29
N GLY A 177 -5.79 -2.47 18.03
CA GLY A 177 -6.68 -1.60 17.28
C GLY A 177 -7.63 -2.34 16.35
N VAL A 178 -7.96 -1.69 15.26
CA VAL A 178 -8.81 -2.22 14.18
C VAL A 178 -8.07 -2.05 12.87
N GLY A 179 -7.96 -3.11 12.10
CA GLY A 179 -7.32 -3.08 10.79
C GLY A 179 -5.83 -3.43 10.81
N ASN A 180 -5.23 -3.43 9.64
CA ASN A 180 -3.78 -3.54 9.48
C ASN A 180 -3.13 -2.19 9.79
N GLY A 181 -2.34 -2.12 10.87
CA GLY A 181 -1.78 -0.86 11.34
C GLY A 181 -0.85 -0.17 10.35
N LEU A 182 -0.06 -0.94 9.60
CA LEU A 182 0.83 -0.36 8.59
C LEU A 182 0.05 0.23 7.41
N SER A 183 -0.99 -0.45 6.95
CA SER A 183 -1.90 0.07 5.92
C SER A 183 -2.61 1.34 6.38
N LEU A 184 -3.01 1.40 7.65
CA LEU A 184 -3.63 2.59 8.26
C LEU A 184 -2.67 3.78 8.36
N ILE A 185 -1.40 3.54 8.68
CA ILE A 185 -0.37 4.59 8.72
C ILE A 185 -0.20 5.20 7.32
N ILE A 186 -0.11 4.36 6.27
CA ILE A 186 -0.01 4.82 4.87
C ILE A 186 -1.27 5.60 4.48
N PHE A 187 -2.44 5.06 4.79
CA PHE A 187 -3.73 5.69 4.54
C PHE A 187 -3.82 7.11 5.12
N VAL A 188 -3.45 7.28 6.39
CA VAL A 188 -3.44 8.60 7.05
C VAL A 188 -2.39 9.53 6.44
N GLY A 189 -1.22 8.99 6.03
CA GLY A 189 -0.21 9.74 5.29
C GLY A 189 -0.77 10.33 4.00
N ILE A 190 -1.37 9.48 3.16
CA ILE A 190 -1.93 9.89 1.86
C ILE A 190 -3.09 10.89 2.03
N ILE A 191 -4.00 10.65 2.96
CA ILE A 191 -5.12 11.60 3.21
C ILE A 191 -4.58 12.95 3.68
N ALA A 192 -3.54 12.96 4.49
CA ALA A 192 -2.99 14.21 5.00
C ALA A 192 -2.29 15.04 3.91
N THR A 193 -1.52 14.40 3.00
CA THR A 193 -0.93 15.12 1.85
C THR A 193 -2.01 15.61 0.90
N ALA A 194 -3.03 14.80 0.63
CA ALA A 194 -4.17 15.18 -0.18
C ALA A 194 -4.93 16.38 0.41
N ALA A 195 -5.18 16.38 1.72
CA ALA A 195 -5.84 17.49 2.41
C ALA A 195 -5.00 18.77 2.33
N GLN A 196 -3.67 18.68 2.54
CA GLN A 196 -2.78 19.82 2.43
C GLN A 196 -2.74 20.42 1.03
N SER A 197 -2.74 19.57 0.00
CA SER A 197 -2.77 20.01 -1.40
C SER A 197 -4.07 20.69 -1.77
N ILE A 198 -5.21 20.22 -1.25
CA ILE A 198 -6.51 20.87 -1.42
C ILE A 198 -6.50 22.27 -0.75
N VAL A 199 -5.97 22.36 0.48
CA VAL A 199 -5.87 23.66 1.18
C VAL A 199 -4.98 24.64 0.40
N ASN A 200 -3.85 24.18 -0.13
CA ASN A 200 -2.97 24.99 -0.95
C ASN A 200 -3.67 25.44 -2.27
N ALA A 201 -4.40 24.54 -2.91
CA ALA A 201 -5.18 24.87 -4.10
C ALA A 201 -6.26 25.94 -3.81
N ILE A 202 -6.94 25.84 -2.67
CA ILE A 202 -7.93 26.86 -2.24
C ILE A 202 -7.24 28.23 -2.01
N LYS A 203 -6.04 28.26 -1.44
CA LYS A 203 -5.27 29.51 -1.29
C LYS A 203 -4.91 30.11 -2.65
N ASN A 204 -4.58 29.29 -3.64
CA ASN A 204 -4.27 29.76 -4.99
C ASN A 204 -5.47 30.41 -5.72
N ILE A 205 -6.70 30.01 -5.37
CA ILE A 205 -7.94 30.65 -5.90
C ILE A 205 -8.00 32.13 -5.53
N GLN A 206 -7.43 32.53 -4.37
CA GLN A 206 -7.40 33.95 -3.97
C GLN A 206 -6.58 34.81 -4.93
N TYR A 207 -5.62 34.22 -5.65
CA TYR A 207 -4.80 34.94 -6.62
C TYR A 207 -5.41 34.92 -8.03
N ASN A 208 -6.14 33.87 -8.40
CA ASN A 208 -6.79 33.76 -9.71
C ASN A 208 -8.06 32.91 -9.63
N ILE A 209 -9.20 33.49 -9.92
CA ILE A 209 -10.51 32.82 -9.85
C ILE A 209 -10.65 31.67 -10.87
N GLY A 210 -9.84 31.65 -11.91
CA GLY A 210 -9.77 30.56 -12.90
C GLY A 210 -9.44 29.20 -12.27
N TYR A 211 -8.61 29.17 -11.23
CA TYR A 211 -8.27 27.95 -10.48
C TYR A 211 -9.46 27.29 -9.79
N LEU A 212 -10.57 27.99 -9.61
CA LEU A 212 -11.80 27.40 -9.05
C LEU A 212 -12.36 26.31 -9.95
N TRP A 213 -12.43 26.57 -11.26
CA TRP A 213 -12.95 25.59 -12.22
C TRP A 213 -12.02 24.37 -12.38
N GLU A 214 -10.71 24.59 -12.32
CA GLU A 214 -9.72 23.52 -12.32
C GLU A 214 -9.88 22.64 -11.07
N LEU A 215 -10.02 23.23 -9.89
CA LEU A 215 -10.22 22.51 -8.64
C LEU A 215 -11.53 21.72 -8.64
N LEU A 216 -12.63 22.31 -9.11
CA LEU A 216 -13.93 21.63 -9.20
C LEU A 216 -13.87 20.44 -10.18
N GLY A 217 -13.28 20.63 -11.35
CA GLY A 217 -13.09 19.56 -12.34
C GLY A 217 -12.20 18.43 -11.79
N PHE A 218 -11.12 18.78 -11.10
CA PHE A 218 -10.23 17.83 -10.45
C PHE A 218 -10.95 17.04 -9.36
N LEU A 219 -11.68 17.67 -8.44
CA LEU A 219 -12.44 17.00 -7.38
C LEU A 219 -13.53 16.09 -7.95
N ALA A 220 -14.25 16.52 -9.00
CA ALA A 220 -15.24 15.68 -9.67
C ALA A 220 -14.59 14.41 -10.24
N LEU A 221 -13.42 14.53 -10.85
CA LEU A 221 -12.68 13.41 -11.42
C LEU A 221 -12.15 12.47 -10.31
N VAL A 222 -11.65 12.99 -9.19
CA VAL A 222 -11.22 12.20 -8.03
C VAL A 222 -12.38 11.39 -7.44
N VAL A 223 -13.56 12.01 -7.28
CA VAL A 223 -14.77 11.33 -6.78
C VAL A 223 -15.20 10.22 -7.74
N LEU A 224 -15.16 10.48 -9.05
CA LEU A 224 -15.48 9.48 -10.07
C LEU A 224 -14.52 8.29 -10.01
N LEU A 225 -13.21 8.54 -9.87
CA LEU A 225 -12.21 7.49 -9.73
C LEU A 225 -12.39 6.70 -8.43
N PHE A 226 -12.66 7.35 -7.31
CA PHE A 226 -12.96 6.66 -6.04
C PHE A 226 -14.17 5.75 -6.17
N PHE A 227 -15.24 6.21 -6.82
CA PHE A 227 -16.43 5.40 -7.07
C PHE A 227 -16.11 4.17 -7.94
N LEU A 228 -15.34 4.37 -9.00
CA LEU A 228 -14.95 3.31 -9.93
C LEU A 228 -14.04 2.26 -9.24
N ILE A 229 -13.08 2.70 -8.43
CA ILE A 229 -12.23 1.81 -7.64
C ILE A 229 -13.07 1.01 -6.64
N ALA A 230 -13.94 1.68 -5.88
CA ALA A 230 -14.79 1.03 -4.88
C ALA A 230 -15.75 0.02 -5.53
N PHE A 231 -16.31 0.35 -6.69
CA PHE A 231 -17.20 -0.55 -7.44
C PHE A 231 -16.50 -1.85 -7.84
N ILE A 232 -15.26 -1.79 -8.32
CA ILE A 232 -14.52 -2.98 -8.74
C ILE A 232 -13.95 -3.75 -7.55
N ASP A 233 -13.43 -3.07 -6.54
CA ASP A 233 -12.87 -3.70 -5.33
C ASP A 233 -13.94 -4.46 -4.52
N MET A 234 -15.19 -3.99 -4.55
CA MET A 234 -16.33 -4.66 -3.92
C MET A 234 -16.97 -5.72 -4.80
N SER A 235 -16.61 -5.79 -6.08
CA SER A 235 -17.20 -6.73 -7.02
C SER A 235 -16.62 -8.13 -6.84
N GLU A 236 -17.48 -9.12 -6.68
CA GLU A 236 -17.12 -10.52 -6.48
C GLU A 236 -17.91 -11.46 -7.40
N ARG A 237 -17.25 -12.50 -7.88
CA ARG A 237 -17.91 -13.60 -8.56
C ARG A 237 -18.19 -14.71 -7.56
N ARG A 238 -19.47 -15.03 -7.35
CA ARG A 238 -19.91 -16.10 -6.47
C ARG A 238 -20.00 -17.41 -7.22
N ILE A 239 -19.23 -18.42 -6.80
CA ILE A 239 -19.29 -19.78 -7.35
C ILE A 239 -20.09 -20.62 -6.36
N THR A 240 -21.24 -21.14 -6.80
CA THR A 240 -22.12 -21.96 -5.96
C THR A 240 -21.49 -23.32 -5.71
N VAL A 241 -21.44 -23.74 -4.45
CA VAL A 241 -21.04 -25.08 -4.01
C VAL A 241 -22.20 -25.72 -3.27
N GLN A 242 -22.56 -26.94 -3.64
CA GLN A 242 -23.59 -27.71 -2.98
C GLN A 242 -22.95 -28.82 -2.15
N TYR A 243 -23.42 -28.98 -0.91
CA TYR A 243 -22.99 -30.07 -0.03
C TYR A 243 -24.04 -31.19 -0.02
N THR A 244 -23.57 -32.43 -0.08
CA THR A 244 -24.41 -33.60 0.01
C THR A 244 -25.11 -33.68 1.35
N LYS A 245 -26.39 -34.05 1.32
CA LYS A 245 -27.17 -34.32 2.54
C LYS A 245 -26.64 -35.56 3.22
N GLN A 246 -26.29 -35.49 4.49
CA GLN A 246 -25.94 -36.65 5.31
C GLN A 246 -27.14 -37.06 6.16
N ILE A 247 -27.53 -38.31 6.09
CA ILE A 247 -28.57 -38.90 6.92
C ILE A 247 -27.87 -39.57 8.10
N LYS A 248 -28.11 -39.08 9.34
CA LYS A 248 -27.59 -39.68 10.55
C LYS A 248 -28.79 -40.08 11.46
N GLY A 249 -29.15 -41.39 11.40
CA GLY A 249 -30.37 -41.89 11.99
C GLY A 249 -31.64 -41.36 11.28
N ASN A 250 -32.65 -40.93 12.02
CA ASN A 250 -33.89 -40.35 11.45
C ASN A 250 -33.82 -38.85 11.19
N LYS A 251 -32.64 -38.22 11.30
CA LYS A 251 -32.46 -36.78 11.06
C LYS A 251 -31.58 -36.53 9.85
N MET A 252 -32.05 -35.67 8.97
CA MET A 252 -31.29 -35.18 7.80
C MET A 252 -30.44 -33.97 8.23
N TYR A 253 -29.11 -34.07 8.05
CA TYR A 253 -28.16 -32.98 8.26
C TYR A 253 -27.51 -32.59 6.94
N GLY A 254 -27.32 -31.29 6.70
CA GLY A 254 -26.66 -30.78 5.50
C GLY A 254 -27.64 -30.47 4.35
N GLY A 255 -27.12 -30.29 3.15
CA GLY A 255 -27.88 -29.86 1.98
C GLY A 255 -27.99 -28.36 1.82
N GLN A 256 -27.20 -27.57 2.59
CA GLN A 256 -27.10 -26.14 2.38
C GLN A 256 -26.18 -25.84 1.17
N SER A 257 -26.65 -24.98 0.29
CA SER A 257 -25.81 -24.39 -0.75
C SER A 257 -24.99 -23.26 -0.16
N SER A 258 -23.69 -23.31 -0.36
CA SER A 258 -22.77 -22.23 -0.04
C SER A 258 -22.18 -21.64 -1.31
N PHE A 259 -21.42 -20.55 -1.20
CA PHE A 259 -20.73 -19.99 -2.35
C PHE A 259 -19.30 -19.61 -1.98
N ILE A 260 -18.41 -19.71 -2.97
CA ILE A 260 -17.04 -19.24 -2.87
C ILE A 260 -17.00 -17.84 -3.48
N PRO A 261 -16.77 -16.78 -2.69
CA PRO A 261 -16.61 -15.43 -3.23
C PRO A 261 -15.21 -15.29 -3.84
N MET A 262 -15.13 -14.94 -5.12
CA MET A 262 -13.88 -14.60 -5.79
C MET A 262 -13.92 -13.12 -6.14
N LYS A 263 -13.14 -12.30 -5.43
CA LYS A 263 -13.02 -10.86 -5.70
C LYS A 263 -12.39 -10.63 -7.06
N ILE A 264 -12.86 -9.64 -7.81
CA ILE A 264 -12.30 -9.27 -9.14
C ILE A 264 -10.87 -8.74 -8.95
N ASN A 265 -10.66 -7.86 -7.98
CA ASN A 265 -9.34 -7.41 -7.57
C ASN A 265 -8.87 -8.24 -6.36
N GLY A 266 -8.68 -9.57 -6.54
CA GLY A 266 -8.22 -10.46 -5.47
C GLY A 266 -6.82 -10.12 -4.99
N SER A 267 -5.94 -9.65 -5.88
CA SER A 267 -4.58 -9.23 -5.55
C SER A 267 -4.49 -7.88 -4.82
N GLY A 268 -5.58 -7.11 -4.76
CA GLY A 268 -5.63 -5.81 -4.08
C GLY A 268 -4.67 -4.78 -4.68
N VAL A 269 -4.02 -4.04 -3.81
CA VAL A 269 -3.08 -2.96 -4.16
C VAL A 269 -1.66 -3.48 -4.44
N MET A 270 -1.34 -4.71 -3.99
CA MET A 270 0.03 -5.24 -4.01
C MET A 270 0.72 -5.21 -5.38
N PRO A 271 0.06 -5.55 -6.52
CA PRO A 271 0.71 -5.50 -7.83
C PRO A 271 1.22 -4.11 -8.21
N ILE A 272 0.48 -3.06 -7.87
CA ILE A 272 0.89 -1.67 -8.17
C ILE A 272 2.06 -1.27 -7.28
N ILE A 273 2.02 -1.61 -5.99
CA ILE A 273 3.12 -1.33 -5.06
C ILE A 273 4.39 -2.03 -5.52
N PHE A 274 4.31 -3.31 -5.94
CA PHE A 274 5.44 -4.08 -6.43
C PHE A 274 6.02 -3.49 -7.72
N ALA A 275 5.17 -3.15 -8.68
CA ALA A 275 5.59 -2.52 -9.93
C ALA A 275 6.31 -1.19 -9.66
N SER A 276 5.72 -0.33 -8.83
CA SER A 276 6.35 0.96 -8.49
C SER A 276 7.66 0.78 -7.72
N ALA A 277 7.72 -0.14 -6.76
CA ALA A 277 8.93 -0.40 -6.00
C ALA A 277 10.09 -0.88 -6.89
N ILE A 278 9.83 -1.80 -7.83
CA ILE A 278 10.87 -2.31 -8.75
C ILE A 278 11.39 -1.21 -9.68
N ILE A 279 10.52 -0.33 -10.17
CA ILE A 279 10.96 0.75 -11.06
C ILE A 279 11.71 1.84 -10.27
N THR A 280 11.29 2.12 -9.04
CA THR A 280 11.94 3.16 -8.22
C THR A 280 13.25 2.69 -7.58
N PHE A 281 13.43 1.39 -7.36
CA PHE A 281 14.62 0.84 -6.71
C PHE A 281 15.95 1.17 -7.42
N PRO A 282 16.09 1.02 -8.76
CA PRO A 282 17.30 1.46 -9.46
C PRO A 282 17.56 2.96 -9.36
N SER A 283 16.50 3.78 -9.38
CA SER A 283 16.61 5.24 -9.20
C SER A 283 17.18 5.57 -7.81
N LEU A 284 16.73 4.86 -6.77
CA LEU A 284 17.26 4.98 -5.41
C LEU A 284 18.74 4.63 -5.37
N ILE A 285 19.14 3.51 -5.95
CA ILE A 285 20.55 3.08 -5.98
C ILE A 285 21.40 4.11 -6.71
N LEU A 286 20.96 4.60 -7.87
CA LEU A 286 21.71 5.59 -8.64
C LEU A 286 21.86 6.91 -7.88
N SER A 287 20.83 7.36 -7.17
CA SER A 287 20.89 8.55 -6.32
C SER A 287 21.85 8.38 -5.14
N LEU A 288 21.98 7.16 -4.56
CA LEU A 288 22.99 6.85 -3.54
C LEU A 288 24.42 7.11 -4.01
N PHE A 289 24.70 6.88 -5.29
CA PHE A 289 26.00 7.17 -5.90
C PHE A 289 26.15 8.61 -6.39
N GLY A 290 25.23 9.52 -6.01
CA GLY A 290 25.24 10.93 -6.43
C GLY A 290 25.00 11.13 -7.93
N LYS A 291 24.42 10.12 -8.62
CA LYS A 291 24.12 10.18 -10.05
C LYS A 291 22.65 10.58 -10.26
N GLY A 292 22.45 11.71 -10.94
CA GLY A 292 21.13 12.22 -11.30
C GLY A 292 20.87 12.21 -12.82
N ALA A 293 19.81 12.86 -13.26
CA ALA A 293 19.40 12.94 -14.67
C ALA A 293 20.48 13.53 -15.59
N ASN A 294 21.30 14.42 -15.08
CA ASN A 294 22.41 15.08 -15.81
C ASN A 294 23.69 14.24 -15.84
N SER A 295 23.71 13.06 -15.20
CA SER A 295 24.87 12.17 -15.21
C SER A 295 24.95 11.44 -16.55
N GLY A 296 26.14 11.35 -17.11
CA GLY A 296 26.37 10.55 -18.33
C GLY A 296 26.20 9.04 -18.11
N GLY A 297 26.07 8.27 -19.19
CA GLY A 297 26.00 6.81 -19.18
C GLY A 297 24.63 6.24 -18.76
N PHE A 298 24.64 5.05 -18.10
CA PHE A 298 23.42 4.33 -17.74
C PHE A 298 22.49 5.14 -16.82
N ALA A 299 23.04 5.93 -15.89
CA ALA A 299 22.24 6.72 -14.97
C ALA A 299 21.42 7.79 -15.71
N GLY A 300 22.05 8.58 -16.57
CA GLY A 300 21.33 9.57 -17.38
C GLY A 300 20.29 8.94 -18.30
N TRP A 301 20.62 7.81 -18.93
CA TRP A 301 19.64 7.04 -19.72
C TRP A 301 18.45 6.62 -18.88
N TRP A 302 18.67 6.05 -17.67
CA TRP A 302 17.62 5.60 -16.77
C TRP A 302 16.68 6.75 -16.40
N PHE A 303 17.19 7.86 -15.91
CA PHE A 303 16.36 8.99 -15.48
C PHE A 303 15.63 9.67 -16.64
N ASN A 304 16.23 9.75 -17.83
CA ASN A 304 15.61 10.41 -18.98
C ASN A 304 14.52 9.55 -19.64
N TYR A 305 14.66 8.24 -19.68
CA TYR A 305 13.71 7.34 -20.35
C TYR A 305 12.77 6.60 -19.43
N LEU A 306 13.20 6.31 -18.20
CA LEU A 306 12.41 5.61 -17.17
C LEU A 306 12.04 6.51 -15.99
N GLY A 307 12.22 7.82 -16.11
CA GLY A 307 11.72 8.80 -15.16
C GLY A 307 10.19 8.87 -15.17
N THR A 308 9.61 9.27 -14.04
CA THR A 308 8.16 9.46 -13.92
C THR A 308 7.63 10.44 -14.94
N GLY A 309 6.55 10.08 -15.64
CA GLY A 309 5.95 10.89 -16.70
C GLY A 309 6.40 10.54 -18.12
N THR A 310 7.37 9.64 -18.31
CA THR A 310 7.76 9.16 -19.64
C THR A 310 6.83 8.05 -20.15
N VAL A 311 6.67 7.95 -21.46
CA VAL A 311 5.85 6.90 -22.09
C VAL A 311 6.41 5.50 -21.77
N LEU A 312 7.73 5.36 -21.78
CA LEU A 312 8.38 4.08 -21.48
C LEU A 312 8.17 3.65 -20.03
N TYR A 313 8.22 4.58 -19.07
CA TYR A 313 7.85 4.34 -17.68
C TYR A 313 6.42 3.82 -17.57
N SER A 314 5.49 4.44 -18.25
CA SER A 314 4.07 4.08 -18.22
C SER A 314 3.84 2.67 -18.78
N ILE A 315 4.46 2.33 -19.92
CA ILE A 315 4.35 1.00 -20.54
C ILE A 315 4.96 -0.07 -19.61
N LEU A 316 6.16 0.18 -19.10
CA LEU A 316 6.84 -0.76 -18.21
C LEU A 316 6.05 -0.98 -16.89
N THR A 317 5.51 0.10 -16.33
CA THR A 317 4.64 0.02 -15.13
C THR A 317 3.41 -0.84 -15.40
N ALA A 318 2.71 -0.63 -16.51
CA ALA A 318 1.55 -1.42 -16.88
C ALA A 318 1.90 -2.92 -17.04
N LEU A 319 3.01 -3.21 -17.71
CA LEU A 319 3.48 -4.58 -17.92
C LEU A 319 3.85 -5.26 -16.59
N LEU A 320 4.54 -4.55 -15.70
CA LEU A 320 4.87 -5.05 -14.37
C LEU A 320 3.61 -5.27 -13.52
N ILE A 321 2.64 -4.38 -13.58
CA ILE A 321 1.35 -4.56 -12.88
C ILE A 321 0.66 -5.83 -13.36
N LEU A 322 0.58 -6.05 -14.67
CA LEU A 322 0.02 -7.28 -15.24
C LEU A 322 0.76 -8.52 -14.73
N PHE A 323 2.09 -8.51 -14.78
CA PHE A 323 2.91 -9.61 -14.30
C PHE A 323 2.67 -9.90 -12.81
N PHE A 324 2.74 -8.88 -11.95
CA PHE A 324 2.55 -9.05 -10.52
C PHE A 324 1.13 -9.38 -10.12
N ALA A 325 0.12 -8.92 -10.85
CA ALA A 325 -1.26 -9.30 -10.60
C ALA A 325 -1.46 -10.81 -10.78
N TYR A 326 -0.92 -11.39 -11.86
CA TYR A 326 -0.96 -12.84 -12.06
C TYR A 326 -0.13 -13.61 -11.03
N PHE A 327 1.07 -13.12 -10.74
CA PHE A 327 1.95 -13.74 -9.76
C PHE A 327 1.29 -13.78 -8.36
N TYR A 328 0.75 -12.66 -7.93
CA TYR A 328 0.14 -12.54 -6.61
C TYR A 328 -1.17 -13.31 -6.49
N ALA A 329 -1.99 -13.31 -7.54
CA ALA A 329 -3.22 -14.08 -7.57
C ALA A 329 -2.98 -15.60 -7.40
N GLN A 330 -1.88 -16.13 -7.96
CA GLN A 330 -1.52 -17.54 -7.78
C GLN A 330 -1.03 -17.88 -6.37
N ILE A 331 -0.38 -16.92 -5.68
CA ILE A 331 0.04 -17.08 -4.29
C ILE A 331 -1.17 -17.05 -3.35
N GLN A 332 -2.08 -16.11 -3.58
CA GLN A 332 -3.21 -15.86 -2.69
C GLN A 332 -4.33 -16.90 -2.83
N PHE A 333 -4.55 -17.40 -4.01
CA PHE A 333 -5.59 -18.39 -4.30
C PHE A 333 -4.99 -19.64 -4.92
N ASN A 334 -4.97 -20.73 -4.12
CA ASN A 334 -4.55 -22.04 -4.59
C ASN A 334 -5.78 -22.89 -4.97
N PRO A 335 -6.07 -23.06 -6.27
CA PRO A 335 -7.23 -23.85 -6.71
C PRO A 335 -7.18 -25.32 -6.28
N ALA A 336 -5.98 -25.88 -6.09
CA ALA A 336 -5.81 -27.27 -5.66
C ALA A 336 -6.28 -27.48 -4.23
N ASP A 337 -5.82 -26.61 -3.30
CA ASP A 337 -6.20 -26.70 -1.89
C ASP A 337 -7.72 -26.47 -1.70
N VAL A 338 -8.28 -25.48 -2.42
CA VAL A 338 -9.71 -25.19 -2.37
C VAL A 338 -10.54 -26.37 -2.90
N SER A 339 -10.13 -26.96 -4.03
CA SER A 339 -10.81 -28.15 -4.60
C SER A 339 -10.77 -29.35 -3.65
N LEU A 340 -9.63 -29.57 -3.00
CA LEU A 340 -9.43 -30.65 -2.05
C LEU A 340 -10.28 -30.46 -0.79
N ASN A 341 -10.35 -29.23 -0.25
CA ASN A 341 -11.20 -28.87 0.87
C ASN A 341 -12.69 -29.09 0.55
N ILE A 342 -13.16 -28.68 -0.64
CA ILE A 342 -14.54 -28.90 -1.06
C ILE A 342 -14.84 -30.41 -1.11
N GLN A 343 -13.94 -31.20 -1.69
CA GLN A 343 -14.09 -32.64 -1.81
C GLN A 343 -14.12 -33.34 -0.45
N GLN A 344 -13.21 -32.97 0.47
CA GLN A 344 -13.16 -33.54 1.83
C GLN A 344 -14.43 -33.27 2.65
N HIS A 345 -15.09 -32.15 2.42
CA HIS A 345 -16.36 -31.80 3.09
C HIS A 345 -17.60 -32.27 2.33
N GLY A 346 -17.44 -33.14 1.31
CA GLY A 346 -18.56 -33.67 0.53
C GLY A 346 -19.28 -32.62 -0.32
N GLY A 347 -18.59 -31.51 -0.65
CA GLY A 347 -19.11 -30.48 -1.53
C GLY A 347 -18.78 -30.74 -3.01
N PHE A 348 -19.61 -30.21 -3.90
CA PHE A 348 -19.36 -30.22 -5.33
C PHE A 348 -19.92 -28.97 -6.00
N ILE A 349 -19.33 -28.60 -7.14
CA ILE A 349 -19.85 -27.52 -7.99
C ILE A 349 -20.84 -28.13 -8.95
N PRO A 350 -22.09 -27.62 -9.08
CA PRO A 350 -23.08 -28.14 -9.99
C PRO A 350 -22.55 -28.26 -11.43
N GLY A 351 -22.67 -29.45 -12.04
CA GLY A 351 -22.18 -29.71 -13.38
C GLY A 351 -20.69 -30.06 -13.51
N ILE A 352 -19.93 -30.08 -12.41
CA ILE A 352 -18.48 -30.38 -12.42
C ILE A 352 -18.19 -31.52 -11.45
N ARG A 353 -17.40 -32.52 -11.89
CA ARG A 353 -16.98 -33.62 -11.03
C ARG A 353 -16.01 -33.14 -9.95
N PRO A 354 -16.15 -33.62 -8.70
CA PRO A 354 -15.18 -33.29 -7.60
C PRO A 354 -13.76 -33.73 -7.97
N GLY A 355 -12.76 -33.02 -7.42
CA GLY A 355 -11.34 -33.31 -7.61
C GLY A 355 -10.68 -32.51 -8.73
N LYS A 356 -9.87 -33.14 -9.59
CA LYS A 356 -9.12 -32.47 -10.66
C LYS A 356 -9.96 -31.55 -11.58
N PRO A 357 -11.17 -31.97 -12.08
CA PRO A 357 -11.98 -31.09 -12.90
C PRO A 357 -12.43 -29.79 -12.17
N THR A 358 -12.72 -29.90 -10.87
CA THR A 358 -13.05 -28.74 -10.04
C THR A 358 -11.85 -27.80 -9.91
N MET A 359 -10.63 -28.32 -9.70
CA MET A 359 -9.40 -27.54 -9.66
C MET A 359 -9.17 -26.79 -10.98
N GLU A 360 -9.29 -27.48 -12.11
CA GLU A 360 -9.10 -26.87 -13.44
C GLU A 360 -10.13 -25.77 -13.73
N TYR A 361 -11.39 -26.00 -13.35
CA TYR A 361 -12.45 -25.00 -13.47
C TYR A 361 -12.13 -23.75 -12.62
N LEU A 362 -11.79 -23.93 -11.34
CA LEU A 362 -11.42 -22.84 -10.45
C LEU A 362 -10.20 -22.06 -10.96
N LYS A 363 -9.18 -22.76 -11.47
CA LYS A 363 -8.00 -22.15 -12.10
C LYS A 363 -8.37 -21.31 -13.31
N LYS A 364 -9.25 -21.83 -14.19
CA LYS A 364 -9.70 -21.10 -15.38
C LYS A 364 -10.51 -19.85 -15.02
N VAL A 365 -11.38 -19.94 -14.02
CA VAL A 365 -12.16 -18.79 -13.54
C VAL A 365 -11.24 -17.76 -12.88
N SER A 366 -10.35 -18.21 -12.00
CA SER A 366 -9.37 -17.33 -11.35
C SER A 366 -8.54 -16.56 -12.37
N ASN A 367 -7.94 -17.24 -13.35
CA ASN A 367 -7.13 -16.59 -14.37
C ASN A 367 -7.90 -15.53 -15.18
N ARG A 368 -9.16 -15.79 -15.51
CA ARG A 368 -9.99 -14.81 -16.24
C ARG A 368 -10.34 -13.59 -15.39
N ILE A 369 -10.65 -13.80 -14.12
CA ILE A 369 -10.95 -12.73 -13.18
C ILE A 369 -9.69 -11.89 -12.95
N THR A 370 -8.54 -12.54 -12.76
CA THR A 370 -7.25 -11.88 -12.57
C THR A 370 -6.86 -11.04 -13.79
N LEU A 371 -7.10 -11.54 -15.02
CA LEU A 371 -6.83 -10.75 -16.23
C LEU A 371 -7.62 -9.44 -16.23
N PHE A 372 -8.92 -9.51 -15.94
CA PHE A 372 -9.77 -8.33 -15.89
C PHE A 372 -9.31 -7.36 -14.78
N GLY A 373 -9.03 -7.87 -13.58
CA GLY A 373 -8.48 -7.09 -12.47
C GLY A 373 -7.14 -6.43 -12.81
N ALA A 374 -6.23 -7.17 -13.46
CA ALA A 374 -4.91 -6.67 -13.86
C ALA A 374 -4.99 -5.55 -14.91
N ILE A 375 -5.85 -5.71 -15.92
CA ILE A 375 -6.10 -4.65 -16.93
C ILE A 375 -6.69 -3.42 -16.25
N PHE A 376 -7.62 -3.60 -15.30
CA PHE A 376 -8.19 -2.50 -14.55
C PHE A 376 -7.13 -1.77 -13.69
N LEU A 377 -6.25 -2.50 -13.00
CA LEU A 377 -5.16 -1.92 -12.23
C LEU A 377 -4.18 -1.15 -13.13
N ALA A 378 -3.84 -1.69 -14.30
CA ALA A 378 -3.01 -1.01 -15.29
C ALA A 378 -3.68 0.27 -15.80
N PHE A 379 -4.99 0.23 -16.09
CA PHE A 379 -5.79 1.40 -16.46
C PHE A 379 -5.75 2.46 -15.36
N LEU A 380 -5.98 2.08 -14.10
CA LEU A 380 -5.91 2.98 -12.96
C LEU A 380 -4.53 3.58 -12.74
N ALA A 381 -3.46 2.85 -13.05
CA ALA A 381 -2.11 3.37 -12.90
C ALA A 381 -1.76 4.46 -13.93
N LEU A 382 -2.33 4.36 -15.14
CA LEU A 382 -1.98 5.21 -16.26
C LEU A 382 -2.94 6.39 -16.46
N VAL A 383 -4.25 6.11 -16.43
CA VAL A 383 -5.27 7.06 -16.85
C VAL A 383 -5.38 8.30 -15.94
N PRO A 384 -5.30 8.18 -14.61
CA PRO A 384 -5.37 9.35 -13.76
C PRO A 384 -4.27 10.37 -14.03
N SER A 385 -3.04 9.92 -14.28
CA SER A 385 -1.91 10.82 -14.56
C SER A 385 -2.15 11.65 -15.83
N VAL A 386 -2.70 11.02 -16.87
CA VAL A 386 -3.05 11.70 -18.13
C VAL A 386 -4.25 12.64 -17.95
N LEU A 387 -5.30 12.18 -17.28
CA LEU A 387 -6.50 12.99 -17.06
C LEU A 387 -6.23 14.19 -16.15
N PHE A 388 -5.46 14.00 -15.09
CA PHE A 388 -5.12 15.07 -14.17
C PHE A 388 -4.23 16.12 -14.84
N SER A 389 -3.27 15.72 -15.70
CA SER A 389 -2.46 16.68 -16.45
C SER A 389 -3.28 17.53 -17.41
N ALA A 390 -4.40 17.01 -17.93
CA ALA A 390 -5.30 17.74 -18.81
C ALA A 390 -6.22 18.73 -18.06
N VAL A 391 -6.57 18.45 -16.80
CA VAL A 391 -7.50 19.24 -16.01
C VAL A 391 -6.78 20.26 -15.13
N ALA A 392 -5.64 19.92 -14.56
CA ALA A 392 -4.94 20.71 -13.55
C ALA A 392 -3.67 21.35 -14.11
N VAL A 393 -3.79 22.23 -15.10
CA VAL A 393 -2.66 22.90 -15.76
C VAL A 393 -1.85 23.80 -14.81
N GLY A 394 -2.44 24.27 -13.71
CA GLY A 394 -1.82 25.24 -12.79
C GLY A 394 -1.34 24.70 -11.44
N SER A 395 -1.69 23.46 -11.03
CA SER A 395 -1.40 22.96 -9.68
C SER A 395 -0.71 21.59 -9.65
N GLN A 396 0.59 21.57 -9.87
CA GLN A 396 1.46 20.40 -9.77
C GLN A 396 1.31 19.66 -8.42
N GLY A 397 1.07 20.38 -7.33
CA GLY A 397 0.90 19.82 -5.99
C GLY A 397 -0.33 18.89 -5.86
N LEU A 398 -1.44 19.20 -6.55
CA LEU A 398 -2.62 18.35 -6.58
C LEU A 398 -2.35 17.03 -7.30
N LEU A 399 -1.65 17.09 -8.45
CA LEU A 399 -1.27 15.91 -9.24
C LEU A 399 -0.44 14.93 -8.43
N ASN A 400 0.56 15.43 -7.71
CA ASN A 400 1.48 14.63 -6.92
C ASN A 400 0.80 13.97 -5.71
N SER A 401 -0.23 14.61 -5.14
CA SER A 401 -0.91 14.10 -3.94
C SER A 401 -1.98 13.05 -4.24
N PHE A 402 -2.61 13.10 -5.41
CA PHE A 402 -3.64 12.16 -5.84
C PHE A 402 -3.12 11.16 -6.88
N THR A 403 -2.03 10.46 -6.52
CA THR A 403 -1.50 9.39 -7.38
C THR A 403 -2.49 8.22 -7.47
N ALA A 404 -2.47 7.50 -8.58
CA ALA A 404 -3.30 6.30 -8.77
C ALA A 404 -3.12 5.28 -7.65
N THR A 405 -1.86 5.05 -7.26
CA THR A 405 -1.50 4.17 -6.14
C THR A 405 -2.10 4.66 -4.83
N GLY A 406 -1.99 5.96 -4.54
CA GLY A 406 -2.54 6.56 -3.32
C GLY A 406 -4.05 6.43 -3.23
N MET A 407 -4.77 6.74 -4.31
CA MET A 407 -6.24 6.61 -4.36
C MET A 407 -6.68 5.16 -4.15
N LEU A 408 -6.01 4.21 -4.77
CA LEU A 408 -6.34 2.79 -4.65
C LEU A 408 -6.08 2.29 -3.22
N ILE A 409 -4.97 2.70 -2.58
CA ILE A 409 -4.68 2.37 -1.17
C ILE A 409 -5.77 2.93 -0.26
N VAL A 410 -6.18 4.17 -0.45
CA VAL A 410 -7.21 4.81 0.36
C VAL A 410 -8.54 4.06 0.29
N VAL A 411 -8.98 3.66 -0.90
CA VAL A 411 -10.24 2.93 -1.08
C VAL A 411 -10.14 1.52 -0.51
N SER A 412 -9.07 0.77 -0.85
CA SER A 412 -8.92 -0.62 -0.41
C SER A 412 -8.79 -0.73 1.11
N VAL A 413 -8.03 0.17 1.76
CA VAL A 413 -7.92 0.19 3.23
C VAL A 413 -9.26 0.55 3.88
N ALA A 414 -10.02 1.49 3.31
CA ALA A 414 -11.36 1.83 3.81
C ALA A 414 -12.34 0.64 3.73
N ILE A 415 -12.27 -0.15 2.64
CA ILE A 415 -13.07 -1.37 2.47
C ILE A 415 -12.60 -2.44 3.46
N GLU A 416 -11.28 -2.65 3.62
CA GLU A 416 -10.73 -3.61 4.57
C GLU A 416 -11.16 -3.34 6.01
N ILE A 417 -11.11 -2.07 6.45
CA ILE A 417 -11.59 -1.66 7.79
C ILE A 417 -13.07 -1.99 7.95
N ARG A 418 -13.90 -1.71 6.92
CA ARG A 418 -15.32 -2.05 6.95
C ARG A 418 -15.53 -3.54 7.11
N ASP A 419 -14.87 -4.36 6.28
CA ASP A 419 -15.02 -5.81 6.27
C ASP A 419 -14.59 -6.42 7.62
N GLN A 420 -13.49 -5.92 8.19
CA GLN A 420 -13.03 -6.36 9.53
C GLN A 420 -14.00 -5.96 10.66
N LEU A 421 -14.52 -4.73 10.62
CA LEU A 421 -15.53 -4.29 11.59
C LEU A 421 -16.81 -5.13 11.50
N GLU A 422 -17.26 -5.45 10.29
CA GLU A 422 -18.43 -6.32 10.06
C GLU A 422 -18.18 -7.73 10.58
N ALA A 423 -17.02 -8.32 10.28
CA ALA A 423 -16.64 -9.64 10.79
C ALA A 423 -16.59 -9.68 12.32
N GLN A 424 -15.99 -8.68 12.97
CA GLN A 424 -15.93 -8.59 14.43
C GLN A 424 -17.31 -8.39 15.07
N LEU A 425 -18.19 -7.60 14.45
CA LEU A 425 -19.58 -7.42 14.90
C LEU A 425 -20.38 -8.71 14.77
N MET A 426 -20.22 -9.49 13.69
CA MET A 426 -20.91 -10.78 13.52
C MET A 426 -20.46 -11.81 14.52
N MET A 427 -19.16 -11.96 14.78
CA MET A 427 -18.63 -12.88 15.79
C MET A 427 -19.20 -12.60 17.19
N LYS A 428 -19.35 -11.32 17.55
CA LYS A 428 -19.90 -10.93 18.86
C LYS A 428 -21.41 -11.09 18.96
N ARG A 429 -22.15 -10.92 17.86
CA ARG A 429 -23.59 -11.24 17.83
C ARG A 429 -23.82 -12.73 18.14
N HIS A 430 -23.02 -13.61 17.56
CA HIS A 430 -23.13 -15.05 17.83
C HIS A 430 -22.79 -15.40 19.28
N LYS A 431 -21.78 -14.75 19.86
CA LYS A 431 -21.38 -14.97 21.26
C LYS A 431 -22.43 -14.49 22.27
N ASN A 432 -23.30 -13.56 21.93
CA ASN A 432 -24.38 -13.05 22.78
C ASN A 432 -25.69 -13.86 22.64
N ILE A 433 -25.74 -14.81 21.69
CA ILE A 433 -26.92 -15.69 21.45
C ILE A 433 -26.70 -17.07 22.05
N LEU A 434 -25.46 -17.45 22.38
CA LEU A 434 -25.06 -18.64 23.13
C LEU A 434 -24.95 -18.32 24.63
#